data_e98dcbecae691d3dc017393cc0597e61
#
_entry.id   e98dcbecae691d3dc017393cc0597e61
#
_cell.length_a   1.000
_cell.length_b   1.000
_cell.length_c   1.000
_cell.angle_alpha   90.00
_cell.angle_beta   90.00
_cell.angle_gamma   90.00
#
_symmetry.space_group_name_H-M   'P 1'
#
loop_
_entity.id
_entity.type
_entity.pdbx_description
1 polymer ?
#
loop_
_entity_poly.entity_id
_entity_poly.type
_entity_poly.pdbx_seq_one_letter_code
_entity_poly.pdbx_strand_id
1 'polypeptide(L)'
;MIIFIYINMEQSQVQFSFYITYVLLMTTATVTFIEAMRTNIPNVRHIFNLETCISIIAGYFYSIFVAKINAEGSKVNWNEISQLRYIDWSITTPLMLLALCLVLANNIKEAVHLGTMAAIILLNYFMLFVGYLGETSAMSRWMSEFLGFGAFAGMFYLIYNRYVKKSIGIDNTVLFTMYFTVWSLYGGAYLLEEQNKNIMFNVLDMFAKCMIGLGLWVYYTKIVKID
;
A
#
# COMPACT_ATOMS: atom_id res chain seq x y z
N MET A 1 -25.63 4.92 29.18
CA MET A 1 -25.05 6.22 28.83
C MET A 1 -23.53 6.13 28.57
N ILE A 2 -22.73 5.60 29.50
CA ILE A 2 -21.25 5.50 29.34
C ILE A 2 -20.87 4.58 28.16
N ILE A 3 -21.49 3.43 28.02
CA ILE A 3 -21.25 2.48 26.91
C ILE A 3 -21.59 3.13 25.56
N PHE A 4 -22.67 3.87 25.47
CA PHE A 4 -23.08 4.58 24.25
C PHE A 4 -22.09 5.69 23.86
N ILE A 5 -21.54 6.41 24.84
CA ILE A 5 -20.50 7.42 24.61
C ILE A 5 -19.21 6.74 24.12
N TYR A 6 -18.82 5.62 24.73
CA TYR A 6 -17.61 4.87 24.36
C TYR A 6 -17.69 4.35 22.92
N ILE A 7 -18.81 3.74 22.53
CA ILE A 7 -19.07 3.23 21.17
C ILE A 7 -19.02 4.39 20.13
N ASN A 8 -19.61 5.54 20.45
CA ASN A 8 -19.57 6.70 19.57
C ASN A 8 -18.16 7.30 19.44
N MET A 9 -17.34 7.25 20.49
CA MET A 9 -15.93 7.69 20.41
C MET A 9 -15.09 6.78 19.55
N GLU A 10 -15.23 5.46 19.70
CA GLU A 10 -14.50 4.48 18.83
C GLU A 10 -14.88 4.65 17.37
N GLN A 11 -16.15 4.76 17.04
CA GLN A 11 -16.62 4.97 15.68
C GLN A 11 -16.08 6.28 15.09
N SER A 12 -16.05 7.36 15.88
CA SER A 12 -15.46 8.64 15.46
C SER A 12 -13.97 8.53 15.13
N GLN A 13 -13.20 7.74 15.88
CA GLN A 13 -11.78 7.51 15.62
C GLN A 13 -11.56 6.72 14.33
N VAL A 14 -12.34 5.68 14.09
CA VAL A 14 -12.28 4.91 12.83
C VAL A 14 -12.59 5.83 11.65
N GLN A 15 -13.70 6.54 11.70
CA GLN A 15 -14.11 7.47 10.66
C GLN A 15 -13.05 8.54 10.39
N PHE A 16 -12.46 9.11 11.44
CA PHE A 16 -11.36 10.07 11.31
C PHE A 16 -10.15 9.46 10.57
N SER A 17 -9.79 8.21 10.86
CA SER A 17 -8.66 7.56 10.18
C SER A 17 -8.90 7.39 8.68
N PHE A 18 -10.14 7.14 8.22
CA PHE A 18 -10.49 7.11 6.81
C PHE A 18 -10.37 8.49 6.15
N TYR A 19 -10.86 9.54 6.80
CA TYR A 19 -10.77 10.91 6.26
C TYR A 19 -9.33 11.39 6.14
N ILE A 20 -8.51 11.19 7.17
CA ILE A 20 -7.11 11.65 7.13
C ILE A 20 -6.33 10.91 6.03
N THR A 21 -6.55 9.60 5.88
CA THR A 21 -5.92 8.80 4.82
C THR A 21 -6.37 9.28 3.44
N TYR A 22 -7.66 9.55 3.25
CA TYR A 22 -8.19 10.12 2.01
C TYR A 22 -7.50 11.44 1.64
N VAL A 23 -7.43 12.37 2.59
CA VAL A 23 -6.80 13.68 2.36
C VAL A 23 -5.32 13.53 2.02
N LEU A 24 -4.60 12.67 2.72
CA LEU A 24 -3.19 12.42 2.44
C LEU A 24 -2.96 11.78 1.07
N LEU A 25 -3.80 10.82 0.65
CA LEU A 25 -3.75 10.24 -0.69
C LEU A 25 -3.95 11.28 -1.77
N MET A 26 -4.95 12.17 -1.62
CA MET A 26 -5.20 13.23 -2.60
C MET A 26 -4.08 14.27 -2.63
N THR A 27 -3.49 14.58 -1.47
CA THR A 27 -2.31 15.46 -1.38
C THR A 27 -1.11 14.82 -2.07
N THR A 28 -0.83 13.54 -1.81
CA THR A 28 0.26 12.80 -2.46
C THR A 28 0.07 12.74 -3.97
N ALA A 29 -1.14 12.43 -4.44
CA ALA A 29 -1.47 12.44 -5.87
C ALA A 29 -1.17 13.79 -6.51
N THR A 30 -1.56 14.88 -5.85
CA THR A 30 -1.31 16.24 -6.36
C THR A 30 0.19 16.54 -6.45
N VAL A 31 0.95 16.26 -5.41
CA VAL A 31 2.41 16.50 -5.36
C VAL A 31 3.13 15.68 -6.42
N THR A 32 2.84 14.38 -6.52
CA THR A 32 3.49 13.48 -7.48
C THR A 32 3.09 13.81 -8.93
N PHE A 33 1.83 14.21 -9.17
CA PHE A 33 1.38 14.67 -10.49
C PHE A 33 2.13 15.92 -10.94
N ILE A 34 2.23 16.95 -10.08
CA ILE A 34 2.98 18.16 -10.40
C ILE A 34 4.43 17.83 -10.73
N GLU A 35 5.06 16.95 -9.98
CA GLU A 35 6.46 16.58 -10.23
C GLU A 35 6.61 15.74 -11.50
N ALA A 36 5.66 14.86 -11.81
CA ALA A 36 5.65 14.14 -13.09
C ALA A 36 5.61 15.10 -14.29
N MET A 37 4.90 16.22 -14.17
CA MET A 37 4.84 17.26 -15.21
C MET A 37 6.12 18.10 -15.28
N ARG A 38 6.82 18.30 -14.15
CA ARG A 38 8.01 19.17 -14.05
C ARG A 38 9.30 18.47 -14.42
N THR A 39 9.43 17.17 -14.10
CA THR A 39 10.69 16.46 -14.32
C THR A 39 10.99 16.22 -15.80
N ASN A 40 12.24 16.45 -16.20
CA ASN A 40 12.73 16.18 -17.54
C ASN A 40 13.36 14.77 -17.68
N ILE A 41 13.46 14.02 -16.57
CA ILE A 41 14.06 12.68 -16.55
C ILE A 41 12.97 11.63 -16.81
N PRO A 42 12.97 10.91 -17.95
CA PRO A 42 11.87 10.02 -18.33
C PRO A 42 11.57 8.94 -17.29
N ASN A 43 12.60 8.28 -16.75
CA ASN A 43 12.41 7.22 -15.75
C ASN A 43 11.76 7.75 -14.46
N VAL A 44 12.17 8.94 -14.00
CA VAL A 44 11.60 9.60 -12.83
C VAL A 44 10.15 9.99 -13.08
N ARG A 45 9.84 10.48 -14.29
CA ARG A 45 8.46 10.78 -14.69
C ARG A 45 7.56 9.56 -14.65
N HIS A 46 8.04 8.40 -15.11
CA HIS A 46 7.27 7.16 -15.04
C HIS A 46 6.98 6.74 -13.59
N ILE A 47 7.95 6.88 -12.69
CA ILE A 47 7.76 6.59 -11.26
C ILE A 47 6.69 7.51 -10.68
N PHE A 48 6.75 8.83 -10.90
CA PHE A 48 5.75 9.76 -10.38
C PHE A 48 4.36 9.57 -11.00
N ASN A 49 4.27 9.19 -12.27
CA ASN A 49 3.00 8.82 -12.87
C ASN A 49 2.36 7.61 -12.18
N LEU A 50 3.16 6.59 -11.84
CA LEU A 50 2.69 5.43 -11.09
C LEU A 50 2.22 5.83 -9.69
N GLU A 51 3.02 6.60 -8.95
CA GLU A 51 2.64 7.09 -7.61
C GLU A 51 1.36 7.94 -7.63
N THR A 52 1.18 8.75 -8.67
CA THR A 52 -0.06 9.52 -8.91
C THR A 52 -1.24 8.58 -9.13
N CYS A 53 -1.10 7.58 -10.02
CA CYS A 53 -2.15 6.59 -10.28
C CYS A 53 -2.51 5.80 -9.01
N ILE A 54 -1.51 5.31 -8.26
CA ILE A 54 -1.71 4.59 -7.00
C ILE A 54 -2.54 5.45 -6.03
N SER A 55 -2.14 6.70 -5.84
CA SER A 55 -2.78 7.60 -4.89
C SER A 55 -4.20 8.01 -5.31
N ILE A 56 -4.46 8.24 -6.61
CA ILE A 56 -5.80 8.54 -7.13
C ILE A 56 -6.72 7.34 -6.99
N ILE A 57 -6.28 6.14 -7.36
CA ILE A 57 -7.07 4.92 -7.28
C ILE A 57 -7.43 4.62 -5.83
N ALA A 58 -6.44 4.63 -4.93
CA ALA A 58 -6.69 4.44 -3.51
C ALA A 58 -7.62 5.53 -2.95
N GLY A 59 -7.40 6.79 -3.31
CA GLY A 59 -8.26 7.91 -2.92
C GLY A 59 -9.72 7.71 -3.35
N TYR A 60 -9.95 7.19 -4.56
CA TYR A 60 -11.28 6.84 -5.03
C TYR A 60 -11.95 5.78 -4.13
N PHE A 61 -11.23 4.70 -3.78
CA PHE A 61 -11.78 3.69 -2.87
C PHE A 61 -12.02 4.25 -1.47
N TYR A 62 -11.11 5.09 -0.95
CA TYR A 62 -11.32 5.76 0.33
C TYR A 62 -12.54 6.69 0.33
N SER A 63 -12.85 7.33 -0.81
CA SER A 63 -14.10 8.12 -0.94
C SER A 63 -15.35 7.22 -0.86
N ILE A 64 -15.30 6.02 -1.43
CA ILE A 64 -16.39 5.02 -1.33
C ILE A 64 -16.54 4.55 0.13
N PHE A 65 -15.43 4.24 0.80
CA PHE A 65 -15.46 3.82 2.22
C PHE A 65 -16.08 4.90 3.11
N VAL A 66 -15.65 6.15 2.95
CA VAL A 66 -16.20 7.30 3.69
C VAL A 66 -17.69 7.48 3.40
N ALA A 67 -18.11 7.40 2.14
CA ALA A 67 -19.51 7.52 1.77
C ALA A 67 -20.37 6.41 2.42
N LYS A 68 -19.87 5.16 2.41
CA LYS A 68 -20.55 4.02 3.03
C LYS A 68 -20.64 4.18 4.55
N ILE A 69 -19.55 4.57 5.22
CA ILE A 69 -19.54 4.82 6.67
C ILE A 69 -20.53 5.93 7.03
N ASN A 70 -20.62 7.00 6.25
CA ASN A 70 -21.56 8.09 6.49
C ASN A 70 -23.02 7.66 6.29
N ALA A 71 -23.29 6.82 5.29
CA ALA A 71 -24.65 6.34 5.00
C ALA A 71 -25.17 5.35 6.04
N GLU A 72 -24.32 4.46 6.54
CA GLU A 72 -24.70 3.37 7.46
C GLU A 72 -24.59 3.77 8.94
N GLY A 73 -23.82 4.80 9.25
CA GLY A 73 -23.62 5.31 10.63
C GLY A 73 -23.15 4.21 11.58
N SER A 74 -23.87 3.98 12.66
CA SER A 74 -23.54 2.95 13.67
C SER A 74 -23.73 1.51 13.20
N LYS A 75 -24.27 1.29 11.99
CA LYS A 75 -24.56 -0.06 11.43
C LYS A 75 -23.55 -0.48 10.38
N VAL A 76 -22.41 0.20 10.29
CA VAL A 76 -21.37 -0.09 9.28
C VAL A 76 -20.94 -1.56 9.34
N ASN A 77 -20.99 -2.22 8.19
CA ASN A 77 -20.44 -3.55 8.02
C ASN A 77 -18.93 -3.47 7.73
N TRP A 78 -18.12 -3.52 8.77
CA TRP A 78 -16.65 -3.41 8.66
C TRP A 78 -16.03 -4.55 7.84
N ASN A 79 -16.63 -5.74 7.86
CA ASN A 79 -16.16 -6.87 7.04
C ASN A 79 -16.34 -6.59 5.56
N GLU A 80 -17.45 -5.97 5.17
CA GLU A 80 -17.67 -5.56 3.77
C GLU A 80 -16.65 -4.50 3.32
N ILE A 81 -16.31 -3.53 4.18
CA ILE A 81 -15.25 -2.57 3.89
C ILE A 81 -13.91 -3.29 3.71
N SER A 82 -13.58 -4.26 4.59
CA SER A 82 -12.39 -5.08 4.46
C SER A 82 -12.34 -5.83 3.12
N GLN A 83 -13.46 -6.42 2.69
CA GLN A 83 -13.56 -7.10 1.38
C GLN A 83 -13.35 -6.14 0.20
N LEU A 84 -13.94 -4.93 0.25
CA LEU A 84 -13.76 -3.91 -0.79
C LEU A 84 -12.31 -3.43 -0.92
N ARG A 85 -11.51 -3.46 0.16
CA ARG A 85 -10.08 -3.15 0.10
C ARG A 85 -9.30 -4.08 -0.82
N TYR A 86 -9.69 -5.35 -0.93
CA TYR A 86 -9.03 -6.28 -1.86
C TYR A 86 -9.21 -5.87 -3.32
N ILE A 87 -10.29 -5.15 -3.66
CA ILE A 87 -10.46 -4.57 -5.00
C ILE A 87 -9.47 -3.42 -5.21
N ASP A 88 -9.35 -2.49 -4.25
CA ASP A 88 -8.30 -1.45 -4.29
C ASP A 88 -6.92 -2.08 -4.44
N TRP A 89 -6.57 -3.01 -3.56
CA TRP A 89 -5.25 -3.63 -3.54
C TRP A 89 -4.96 -4.44 -4.80
N SER A 90 -5.96 -5.07 -5.44
CA SER A 90 -5.77 -5.78 -6.70
C SER A 90 -5.29 -4.88 -7.84
N ILE A 91 -5.56 -3.59 -7.76
CA ILE A 91 -5.13 -2.58 -8.74
C ILE A 91 -3.88 -1.85 -8.25
N THR A 92 -3.88 -1.40 -7.00
CA THR A 92 -2.80 -0.55 -6.48
C THR A 92 -1.52 -1.30 -6.15
N THR A 93 -1.59 -2.54 -5.63
CA THR A 93 -0.38 -3.27 -5.25
C THR A 93 0.51 -3.70 -6.43
N PRO A 94 -0.02 -4.14 -7.61
CA PRO A 94 0.82 -4.32 -8.79
C PRO A 94 1.55 -3.05 -9.24
N LEU A 95 0.87 -1.90 -9.16
CA LEU A 95 1.48 -0.60 -9.49
C LEU A 95 2.57 -0.22 -8.50
N MET A 96 2.34 -0.44 -7.21
CA MET A 96 3.34 -0.22 -6.15
C MET A 96 4.58 -1.11 -6.33
N LEU A 97 4.39 -2.39 -6.66
CA LEU A 97 5.50 -3.31 -6.94
C LEU A 97 6.26 -2.93 -8.21
N LEU A 98 5.55 -2.44 -9.22
CA LEU A 98 6.19 -1.92 -10.44
C LEU A 98 7.00 -0.66 -10.13
N ALA A 99 6.45 0.30 -9.37
CA ALA A 99 7.16 1.50 -8.94
C ALA A 99 8.41 1.15 -8.13
N LEU A 100 8.29 0.25 -7.15
CA LEU A 100 9.43 -0.26 -6.37
C LEU A 100 10.50 -0.85 -7.29
N CYS A 101 10.15 -1.79 -8.16
CA CYS A 101 11.10 -2.45 -9.07
C CYS A 101 11.75 -1.45 -10.04
N LEU A 102 11.02 -0.43 -10.52
CA LEU A 102 11.57 0.62 -11.36
C LEU A 102 12.62 1.46 -10.62
N VAL A 103 12.34 1.86 -9.38
CA VAL A 103 13.31 2.61 -8.56
C VAL A 103 14.56 1.77 -8.30
N LEU A 104 14.37 0.52 -7.84
CA LEU A 104 15.49 -0.37 -7.52
C LEU A 104 16.35 -0.70 -8.75
N ALA A 105 15.73 -0.94 -9.90
CA ALA A 105 16.42 -1.20 -11.16
C ALA A 105 17.16 0.05 -11.67
N ASN A 106 16.52 1.22 -11.59
CA ASN A 106 17.15 2.49 -11.98
C ASN A 106 18.42 2.79 -11.17
N ASN A 107 18.41 2.51 -9.87
CA ASN A 107 19.55 2.73 -8.99
C ASN A 107 20.77 1.85 -9.34
N ILE A 108 20.55 0.66 -9.89
CA ILE A 108 21.61 -0.23 -10.38
C ILE A 108 21.83 -0.11 -11.91
N LYS A 109 21.18 0.84 -12.58
CA LYS A 109 21.25 1.09 -14.02
C LYS A 109 20.85 -0.14 -14.86
N GLU A 110 19.93 -0.97 -14.37
CA GLU A 110 19.32 -2.07 -15.10
C GLU A 110 17.88 -1.73 -15.51
N ALA A 111 17.36 -2.42 -16.51
CA ALA A 111 15.94 -2.40 -16.85
C ALA A 111 15.16 -3.41 -15.98
N VAL A 112 13.86 -3.16 -15.77
CA VAL A 112 12.98 -4.11 -15.10
C VAL A 112 12.86 -5.38 -15.95
N HIS A 113 13.17 -6.53 -15.35
CA HIS A 113 13.10 -7.82 -16.03
C HIS A 113 11.66 -8.33 -16.04
N LEU A 114 11.05 -8.41 -17.22
CA LEU A 114 9.62 -8.75 -17.38
C LEU A 114 9.23 -10.08 -16.75
N GLY A 115 10.04 -11.14 -16.92
CA GLY A 115 9.76 -12.44 -16.32
C GLY A 115 9.74 -12.41 -14.79
N THR A 116 10.68 -11.68 -14.17
CA THR A 116 10.69 -11.47 -12.72
C THR A 116 9.48 -10.67 -12.27
N MET A 117 9.13 -9.61 -13.01
CA MET A 117 7.97 -8.78 -12.69
C MET A 117 6.67 -9.59 -12.79
N ALA A 118 6.52 -10.41 -13.82
CA ALA A 118 5.35 -11.31 -13.96
C ALA A 118 5.24 -12.27 -12.77
N ALA A 119 6.34 -12.87 -12.34
CA ALA A 119 6.35 -13.77 -11.17
C ALA A 119 5.98 -13.03 -9.87
N ILE A 120 6.49 -11.81 -9.67
CA ILE A 120 6.15 -10.95 -8.54
C ILE A 120 4.65 -10.65 -8.53
N ILE A 121 4.08 -10.24 -9.66
CA ILE A 121 2.64 -9.93 -9.78
C ILE A 121 1.78 -11.17 -9.54
N LEU A 122 2.16 -12.34 -10.05
CA LEU A 122 1.43 -13.58 -9.80
C LEU A 122 1.42 -13.97 -8.32
N LEU A 123 2.56 -13.84 -7.64
CA LEU A 123 2.64 -14.06 -6.19
C LEU A 123 1.81 -13.03 -5.41
N ASN A 124 1.80 -11.77 -5.84
CA ASN A 124 0.95 -10.73 -5.25
C ASN A 124 -0.54 -11.07 -5.39
N TYR A 125 -0.99 -11.46 -6.58
CA TYR A 125 -2.39 -11.86 -6.77
C TYR A 125 -2.75 -13.12 -5.99
N PHE A 126 -1.85 -14.09 -5.89
CA PHE A 126 -2.07 -15.26 -5.04
C PHE A 126 -2.20 -14.86 -3.57
N MET A 127 -1.32 -14.00 -3.05
CA MET A 127 -1.40 -13.45 -1.69
C MET A 127 -2.74 -12.77 -1.43
N LEU A 128 -3.17 -11.89 -2.34
CA LEU A 128 -4.46 -11.19 -2.21
C LEU A 128 -5.64 -12.16 -2.29
N PHE A 129 -5.60 -13.13 -3.19
CA PHE A 129 -6.66 -14.11 -3.37
C PHE A 129 -6.87 -14.95 -2.10
N VAL A 130 -5.80 -15.50 -1.54
CA VAL A 130 -5.93 -16.30 -0.31
C VAL A 130 -6.35 -15.44 0.89
N GLY A 131 -5.87 -14.20 0.98
CA GLY A 131 -6.33 -13.25 1.99
C GLY A 131 -7.83 -12.97 1.87
N TYR A 132 -8.33 -12.74 0.65
CA TYR A 132 -9.76 -12.55 0.39
C TYR A 132 -10.61 -13.76 0.77
N LEU A 133 -10.12 -14.99 0.52
CA LEU A 133 -10.81 -16.21 0.95
C LEU A 133 -10.97 -16.28 2.46
N GLY A 134 -9.99 -15.78 3.23
CA GLY A 134 -10.13 -15.68 4.68
C GLY A 134 -11.10 -14.59 5.13
N GLU A 135 -11.16 -13.44 4.43
CA GLU A 135 -12.14 -12.38 4.73
C GLU A 135 -13.59 -12.81 4.44
N THR A 136 -13.79 -13.63 3.41
CA THR A 136 -15.11 -14.18 3.07
C THR A 136 -15.47 -15.45 3.84
N SER A 137 -14.64 -15.87 4.80
CA SER A 137 -14.80 -17.12 5.57
C SER A 137 -14.82 -18.39 4.71
N ALA A 138 -14.37 -18.32 3.45
CA ALA A 138 -14.20 -19.49 2.59
C ALA A 138 -12.96 -20.33 2.98
N MET A 139 -12.05 -19.73 3.74
CA MET A 139 -10.87 -20.33 4.33
C MET A 139 -10.67 -19.81 5.75
N SER A 140 -10.01 -20.57 6.63
CA SER A 140 -9.67 -20.05 7.96
C SER A 140 -8.65 -18.91 7.84
N ARG A 141 -8.80 -17.85 8.67
CA ARG A 141 -7.87 -16.69 8.67
C ARG A 141 -6.41 -17.11 8.85
N TRP A 142 -6.14 -18.08 9.72
CA TRP A 142 -4.80 -18.59 9.97
C TRP A 142 -4.19 -19.28 8.75
N MET A 143 -4.98 -20.09 8.03
CA MET A 143 -4.51 -20.74 6.80
C MET A 143 -4.26 -19.70 5.69
N SER A 144 -5.18 -18.72 5.54
CA SER A 144 -5.03 -17.62 4.59
C SER A 144 -3.77 -16.80 4.87
N GLU A 145 -3.52 -16.49 6.14
CA GLU A 145 -2.33 -15.77 6.58
C GLU A 145 -1.05 -16.57 6.27
N PHE A 146 -1.02 -17.84 6.62
CA PHE A 146 0.15 -18.69 6.36
C PHE A 146 0.48 -18.78 4.86
N LEU A 147 -0.51 -19.03 4.01
CA LEU A 147 -0.32 -19.10 2.56
C LEU A 147 0.02 -17.72 1.96
N GLY A 148 -0.65 -16.66 2.43
CA GLY A 148 -0.38 -15.29 2.03
C GLY A 148 1.04 -14.85 2.36
N PHE A 149 1.51 -15.15 3.58
CA PHE A 149 2.89 -14.86 3.99
C PHE A 149 3.93 -15.67 3.20
N GLY A 150 3.62 -16.89 2.83
CA GLY A 150 4.47 -17.68 1.94
C GLY A 150 4.66 -17.02 0.58
N ALA A 151 3.57 -16.53 -0.04
CA ALA A 151 3.63 -15.79 -1.30
C ALA A 151 4.35 -14.44 -1.14
N PHE A 152 4.08 -13.70 -0.06
CA PHE A 152 4.77 -12.48 0.31
C PHE A 152 6.28 -12.68 0.42
N ALA A 153 6.72 -13.70 1.16
CA ALA A 153 8.14 -14.02 1.32
C ALA A 153 8.79 -14.36 -0.03
N GLY A 154 8.12 -15.17 -0.86
CA GLY A 154 8.58 -15.51 -2.21
C GLY A 154 8.72 -14.29 -3.12
N MET A 155 7.74 -13.39 -3.10
CA MET A 155 7.74 -12.16 -3.87
C MET A 155 8.91 -11.23 -3.47
N PHE A 156 9.08 -10.97 -2.19
CA PHE A 156 10.17 -10.13 -1.69
C PHE A 156 11.55 -10.79 -1.86
N TYR A 157 11.63 -12.11 -1.78
CA TYR A 157 12.86 -12.85 -2.11
C TYR A 157 13.28 -12.64 -3.58
N LEU A 158 12.34 -12.66 -4.54
CA LEU A 158 12.62 -12.36 -5.94
C LEU A 158 13.13 -10.92 -6.12
N ILE A 159 12.48 -9.94 -5.48
CA ILE A 159 12.90 -8.53 -5.53
C ILE A 159 14.31 -8.38 -4.95
N TYR A 160 14.56 -8.96 -3.76
CA TYR A 160 15.86 -8.90 -3.10
C TYR A 160 16.98 -9.44 -3.99
N ASN A 161 16.82 -10.68 -4.49
CA ASN A 161 17.86 -11.31 -5.31
C ASN A 161 18.11 -10.58 -6.63
N ARG A 162 17.07 -9.98 -7.22
CA ARG A 162 17.21 -9.33 -8.51
C ARG A 162 17.80 -7.93 -8.42
N TYR A 163 17.41 -7.14 -7.43
CA TYR A 163 17.70 -5.70 -7.40
C TYR A 163 18.48 -5.23 -6.16
N VAL A 164 18.35 -5.88 -5.02
CA VAL A 164 18.98 -5.42 -3.77
C VAL A 164 20.35 -6.04 -3.59
N LYS A 165 20.46 -7.36 -3.74
CA LYS A 165 21.74 -8.09 -3.59
C LYS A 165 22.86 -7.58 -4.50
N LYS A 166 22.52 -7.01 -5.64
CA LYS A 166 23.44 -6.45 -6.64
C LYS A 166 23.82 -5.00 -6.36
N SER A 167 23.07 -4.31 -5.50
CA SER A 167 23.30 -2.91 -5.21
C SER A 167 24.51 -2.73 -4.32
N ILE A 168 25.39 -1.82 -4.72
CA ILE A 168 26.54 -1.41 -3.89
C ILE A 168 26.11 -0.29 -2.94
N GLY A 169 25.04 0.46 -3.28
CA GLY A 169 24.51 1.57 -2.49
C GLY A 169 23.53 1.12 -1.41
N ILE A 170 23.41 1.93 -0.37
CA ILE A 170 22.48 1.70 0.75
C ILE A 170 21.01 1.95 0.32
N ASP A 171 20.78 2.75 -0.71
CA ASP A 171 19.45 3.23 -1.12
C ASP A 171 18.47 2.09 -1.42
N ASN A 172 18.91 1.08 -2.19
CA ASN A 172 18.06 -0.08 -2.50
C ASN A 172 17.72 -0.90 -1.26
N THR A 173 18.68 -1.04 -0.33
CA THR A 173 18.46 -1.77 0.92
C THR A 173 17.47 -1.03 1.80
N VAL A 174 17.57 0.29 1.91
CA VAL A 174 16.66 1.12 2.71
C VAL A 174 15.25 1.04 2.13
N LEU A 175 15.07 1.30 0.83
CA LEU A 175 13.76 1.29 0.20
C LEU A 175 13.10 -0.09 0.27
N PHE A 176 13.87 -1.16 -0.01
CA PHE A 176 13.41 -2.54 0.13
C PHE A 176 12.95 -2.85 1.55
N THR A 177 13.76 -2.48 2.56
CA THR A 177 13.45 -2.73 3.96
C THR A 177 12.20 -1.98 4.40
N MET A 178 12.01 -0.74 3.95
CA MET A 178 10.79 0.03 4.23
C MET A 178 9.55 -0.67 3.67
N TYR A 179 9.57 -1.07 2.39
CA TYR A 179 8.46 -1.81 1.78
C TYR A 179 8.21 -3.15 2.49
N PHE A 180 9.25 -3.94 2.69
CA PHE A 180 9.15 -5.23 3.37
C PHE A 180 8.53 -5.10 4.76
N THR A 181 9.03 -4.15 5.56
CA THR A 181 8.54 -3.94 6.94
C THR A 181 7.09 -3.47 6.95
N VAL A 182 6.76 -2.43 6.19
CA VAL A 182 5.39 -1.90 6.17
C VAL A 182 4.40 -2.95 5.66
N TRP A 183 4.74 -3.67 4.60
CA TRP A 183 3.85 -4.69 4.03
C TRP A 183 3.70 -5.92 4.94
N SER A 184 4.75 -6.32 5.68
CA SER A 184 4.62 -7.42 6.64
C SER A 184 3.66 -7.09 7.79
N LEU A 185 3.52 -5.81 8.15
CA LEU A 185 2.58 -5.39 9.20
C LEU A 185 1.10 -5.55 8.78
N TYR A 186 0.79 -5.58 7.47
CA TYR A 186 -0.57 -5.88 7.01
C TYR A 186 -1.03 -7.27 7.42
N GLY A 187 -0.13 -8.27 7.44
CA GLY A 187 -0.46 -9.60 7.94
C GLY A 187 -0.79 -9.59 9.43
N GLY A 188 -0.01 -8.88 10.25
CA GLY A 188 -0.36 -8.69 11.66
C GLY A 188 -1.70 -7.99 11.84
N ALA A 189 -1.98 -6.95 11.05
CA ALA A 189 -3.25 -6.23 11.08
C ALA A 189 -4.44 -7.10 10.63
N TYR A 190 -4.22 -8.02 9.68
CA TYR A 190 -5.24 -8.94 9.17
C TYR A 190 -5.86 -9.82 10.25
N LEU A 191 -5.11 -10.17 11.29
CA LEU A 191 -5.57 -11.01 12.39
C LEU A 191 -6.35 -10.25 13.47
N LEU A 192 -6.39 -8.91 13.41
CA LEU A 192 -7.13 -8.09 14.37
C LEU A 192 -8.65 -8.18 14.15
N GLU A 193 -9.42 -7.73 15.16
CA GLU A 193 -10.86 -7.51 15.03
C GLU A 193 -11.16 -6.46 13.97
N GLU A 194 -12.32 -6.58 13.31
CA GLU A 194 -12.68 -5.84 12.10
C GLU A 194 -12.45 -4.32 12.20
N GLN A 195 -12.82 -3.72 13.33
CA GLN A 195 -12.70 -2.28 13.51
C GLN A 195 -11.25 -1.85 13.65
N ASN A 196 -10.48 -2.51 14.52
CA ASN A 196 -9.05 -2.26 14.74
C ASN A 196 -8.23 -2.59 13.48
N LYS A 197 -8.60 -3.66 12.77
CA LYS A 197 -8.03 -4.03 11.48
C LYS A 197 -8.15 -2.89 10.46
N ASN A 198 -9.35 -2.30 10.33
CA ASN A 198 -9.58 -1.19 9.40
C ASN A 198 -8.80 0.07 9.77
N ILE A 199 -8.69 0.42 11.07
CA ILE A 199 -7.83 1.53 11.51
C ILE A 199 -6.37 1.26 11.13
N MET A 200 -5.88 0.04 11.43
CA MET A 200 -4.49 -0.32 11.15
C MET A 200 -4.20 -0.32 9.65
N PHE A 201 -5.11 -0.84 8.82
CA PHE A 201 -4.98 -0.76 7.36
C PHE A 201 -4.93 0.68 6.85
N ASN A 202 -5.71 1.62 7.44
CA ASN A 202 -5.63 3.03 7.08
C ASN A 202 -4.26 3.61 7.41
N VAL A 203 -3.73 3.32 8.60
CA VAL A 203 -2.39 3.76 9.01
C VAL A 203 -1.32 3.17 8.07
N LEU A 204 -1.41 1.88 7.77
CA LEU A 204 -0.45 1.23 6.87
C LEU A 204 -0.53 1.76 5.44
N ASP A 205 -1.73 2.07 4.93
CA ASP A 205 -1.90 2.71 3.62
C ASP A 205 -1.28 4.12 3.58
N MET A 206 -1.36 4.89 4.67
CA MET A 206 -0.65 6.17 4.78
C MET A 206 0.87 5.97 4.63
N PHE A 207 1.44 4.96 5.29
CA PHE A 207 2.88 4.67 5.16
C PHE A 207 3.23 4.08 3.80
N ALA A 208 2.51 3.06 3.35
CA ALA A 208 2.84 2.31 2.13
C ALA A 208 2.61 3.11 0.84
N LYS A 209 1.67 4.05 0.83
CA LYS A 209 1.31 4.86 -0.35
C LYS A 209 1.78 6.31 -0.19
N CYS A 210 1.33 7.02 0.87
CA CYS A 210 1.62 8.45 0.99
C CYS A 210 3.06 8.74 1.40
N MET A 211 3.56 8.11 2.45
CA MET A 211 4.93 8.38 2.91
C MET A 211 5.98 7.89 1.91
N ILE A 212 5.73 6.77 1.25
CA ILE A 212 6.63 6.28 0.18
C ILE A 212 6.60 7.24 -1.01
N GLY A 213 5.42 7.62 -1.52
CA GLY A 213 5.29 8.54 -2.65
C GLY A 213 5.93 9.91 -2.39
N LEU A 214 5.69 10.48 -1.20
CA LEU A 214 6.33 11.74 -0.78
C LEU A 214 7.84 11.55 -0.52
N GLY A 215 8.26 10.40 0.02
CA GLY A 215 9.67 10.06 0.21
C GLY A 215 10.42 9.99 -1.13
N LEU A 216 9.83 9.36 -2.15
CA LEU A 216 10.38 9.32 -3.49
C LEU A 216 10.42 10.73 -4.11
N TRP A 217 9.42 11.57 -3.86
CA TRP A 217 9.45 12.96 -4.27
C TRP A 217 10.62 13.72 -3.65
N VAL A 218 10.85 13.61 -2.35
CA VAL A 218 12.02 14.22 -1.68
C VAL A 218 13.33 13.68 -2.25
N TYR A 219 13.41 12.36 -2.45
CA TYR A 219 14.61 11.68 -2.98
C TYR A 219 15.00 12.18 -4.38
N TYR A 220 14.05 12.25 -5.29
CA TYR A 220 14.34 12.64 -6.68
C TYR A 220 14.48 14.16 -6.87
N THR A 221 13.77 14.98 -6.10
CA THR A 221 13.86 16.44 -6.20
C THR A 221 15.05 17.04 -5.47
N LYS A 222 15.69 16.26 -4.57
CA LYS A 222 16.80 16.71 -3.73
C LYS A 222 16.50 18.00 -2.95
N ILE A 223 15.21 18.20 -2.59
CA ILE A 223 14.78 19.37 -1.80
C ILE A 223 15.43 19.35 -0.42
N VAL A 224 15.61 18.15 0.17
CA VAL A 224 16.38 17.95 1.38
C VAL A 224 17.76 17.47 0.99
N LYS A 225 18.77 18.33 1.12
CA LYS A 225 20.18 17.92 1.07
C LYS A 225 20.46 17.21 2.38
N ILE A 226 20.57 15.90 2.35
CA ILE A 226 21.14 15.12 3.44
C ILE A 226 22.64 15.16 3.17
N ASP A 227 23.34 16.07 3.88
CA ASP A 227 24.79 16.17 3.89
C ASP A 227 25.41 14.96 4.61
#